data_ef388c81317af962675a074b20edd415
#
_entry.id   ef388c81317af962675a074b20edd415
#
_cell.length_a   1.000
_cell.length_b   1.000
_cell.length_c   1.000
_cell.angle_alpha   90.00
_cell.angle_beta   90.00
_cell.angle_gamma   90.00
#
_symmetry.space_group_name_H-M   'P 1'
#
loop_
_entity.id
_entity.type
_entity.pdbx_description
1 polymer ?
#
loop_
_entity_poly.entity_id
_entity_poly.type
_entity_poly.pdbx_seq_one_letter_code
_entity_poly.pdbx_strand_id
1 'polypeptide(L)'
;MDTVIGIPGSRSHIVMLRPPDGGAGLELSSFVRAEHAPRSPTAMPNDLGLRNVSFEVDDRQATVDRPAADGYGLVGGIGEYEHAWRMAYVRGPEGIIVSLAERIR
;
A
#
# COMPACT_ATOMS: atom_id res chain seq x y z
N MET A 1 -7.24 23.91 1.47
CA MET A 1 -7.15 22.51 1.00
C MET A 1 -8.39 22.08 0.19
N ASP A 2 -9.58 22.46 0.63
CA ASP A 2 -10.82 22.10 -0.08
C ASP A 2 -10.84 22.51 -1.55
N THR A 3 -10.30 23.70 -1.85
CA THR A 3 -10.25 24.21 -3.23
C THR A 3 -9.41 23.29 -4.12
N VAL A 4 -8.27 22.84 -3.61
CA VAL A 4 -7.34 21.99 -4.37
C VAL A 4 -7.95 20.62 -4.65
N ILE A 5 -8.58 19.99 -3.67
CA ILE A 5 -9.14 18.66 -3.82
C ILE A 5 -10.58 18.66 -4.36
N GLY A 6 -11.22 19.83 -4.41
CA GLY A 6 -12.57 19.96 -4.95
C GLY A 6 -13.66 19.41 -4.03
N ILE A 7 -13.41 19.31 -2.74
CA ILE A 7 -14.39 18.81 -1.76
C ILE A 7 -14.61 19.86 -0.69
N PRO A 8 -15.76 20.59 -0.72
CA PRO A 8 -16.04 21.63 0.28
C PRO A 8 -16.32 21.00 1.64
N GLY A 9 -15.86 21.69 2.70
CA GLY A 9 -16.10 21.26 4.07
C GLY A 9 -15.31 20.02 4.46
N SER A 10 -14.24 19.68 3.75
CA SER A 10 -13.47 18.48 4.01
C SER A 10 -12.67 18.58 5.31
N ARG A 11 -12.49 17.44 5.96
CA ARG A 11 -11.56 17.29 7.07
C ARG A 11 -10.90 15.94 6.93
N SER A 12 -9.57 15.92 6.91
CA SER A 12 -8.81 14.70 6.75
C SER A 12 -7.78 14.54 7.84
N HIS A 13 -7.44 13.30 8.12
CA HIS A 13 -6.35 12.91 8.98
C HIS A 13 -5.18 12.51 8.08
N ILE A 14 -4.05 13.17 8.23
CA ILE A 14 -2.90 12.98 7.34
C ILE A 14 -1.71 12.47 8.13
N VAL A 15 -1.06 11.42 7.62
CA VAL A 15 0.19 10.88 8.15
C VAL A 15 1.23 10.92 7.03
N MET A 16 2.37 11.55 7.31
CA MET A 16 3.49 11.60 6.37
C MET A 16 4.51 10.54 6.74
N LEU A 17 4.92 9.74 5.76
CA LEU A 17 5.93 8.70 5.94
C LEU A 17 7.12 9.00 5.03
N ARG A 18 8.33 8.80 5.56
CA ARG A 18 9.57 8.97 4.80
C ARG A 18 10.50 7.80 5.05
N PRO A 19 11.19 7.30 3.98
CA PRO A 19 12.22 6.28 4.18
C PRO A 19 13.41 6.86 4.94
N PRO A 20 14.09 6.06 5.78
CA PRO A 20 15.25 6.53 6.55
C PRO A 20 16.40 7.01 5.70
N ASP A 21 16.57 6.46 4.50
CA ASP A 21 17.68 6.76 3.58
C ASP A 21 17.35 7.90 2.61
N GLY A 22 16.21 8.57 2.80
CA GLY A 22 15.73 9.60 1.88
C GLY A 22 14.90 9.00 0.75
N GLY A 23 14.69 9.77 -0.31
CA GLY A 23 13.83 9.36 -1.40
C GLY A 23 12.41 9.90 -1.25
N ALA A 24 11.49 9.36 -2.03
CA ALA A 24 10.11 9.83 -2.07
C ALA A 24 9.37 9.50 -0.77
N GLY A 25 8.66 10.47 -0.24
CA GLY A 25 7.78 10.26 0.90
C GLY A 25 6.40 9.78 0.46
N LEU A 26 5.62 9.34 1.43
CA LEU A 26 4.25 8.89 1.21
C LEU A 26 3.32 9.65 2.16
N GLU A 27 2.27 10.23 1.61
CA GLU A 27 1.22 10.87 2.40
C GLU A 27 0.01 9.94 2.44
N LEU A 28 -0.39 9.58 3.64
CA LEU A 28 -1.61 8.80 3.86
C LEU A 28 -2.70 9.73 4.40
N SER A 29 -3.84 9.74 3.74
CA SER A 29 -4.97 10.58 4.14
C SER A 29 -6.21 9.74 4.36
N SER A 30 -6.90 9.98 5.47
CA SER A 30 -8.24 9.43 5.67
C SER A 30 -9.20 10.60 5.92
N PHE A 31 -10.40 10.53 5.32
CA PHE A 31 -11.36 11.63 5.40
C PHE A 31 -12.29 11.44 6.59
N VAL A 32 -12.28 12.42 7.51
CA VAL A 32 -13.25 12.51 8.59
C VAL A 32 -14.55 13.08 8.03
N ARG A 33 -14.44 14.05 7.12
CA ARG A 33 -15.51 14.65 6.31
C ARG A 33 -14.93 14.96 4.92
N ALA A 34 -15.64 14.92 3.80
CA ALA A 34 -17.03 14.50 3.70
C ALA A 34 -17.10 12.96 3.63
N GLU A 35 -18.33 12.41 3.52
CA GLU A 35 -18.50 10.98 3.30
C GLU A 35 -17.84 10.56 2.00
N HIS A 36 -17.37 9.33 1.95
CA HIS A 36 -16.73 8.75 0.79
C HIS A 36 -17.33 7.38 0.49
N ALA A 37 -17.29 7.00 -0.78
CA ALA A 37 -17.67 5.65 -1.17
C ALA A 37 -16.56 4.67 -0.77
N PRO A 38 -16.90 3.51 -0.21
CA PRO A 38 -15.90 2.49 0.06
C PRO A 38 -15.40 1.90 -1.24
N ARG A 39 -14.09 1.60 -1.30
CA ARG A 39 -13.59 0.78 -2.41
C ARG A 39 -13.81 -0.68 -2.08
N SER A 40 -13.80 -1.53 -3.10
CA SER A 40 -13.89 -2.97 -2.89
C SER A 40 -12.67 -3.47 -2.12
N PRO A 41 -12.83 -4.06 -0.92
CA PRO A 41 -11.70 -4.59 -0.16
C PRO A 41 -11.08 -5.83 -0.79
N THR A 42 -11.73 -6.40 -1.78
CA THR A 42 -11.27 -7.60 -2.49
C THR A 42 -10.83 -7.32 -3.92
N ALA A 43 -10.66 -6.05 -4.29
CA ALA A 43 -10.23 -5.70 -5.64
C ALA A 43 -8.90 -6.38 -5.98
N MET A 44 -8.81 -6.91 -7.19
CA MET A 44 -7.63 -7.63 -7.66
C MET A 44 -6.66 -6.66 -8.36
N PRO A 45 -5.39 -7.04 -8.51
CA PRO A 45 -4.40 -6.16 -9.13
C PRO A 45 -4.74 -5.69 -10.54
N ASN A 46 -5.57 -6.44 -11.26
CA ASN A 46 -5.97 -6.08 -12.62
C ASN A 46 -7.23 -5.24 -12.71
N ASP A 47 -7.87 -4.92 -11.59
CA ASP A 47 -9.00 -4.01 -11.58
C ASP A 47 -8.52 -2.59 -11.85
N LEU A 48 -9.35 -1.79 -12.49
CA LEU A 48 -9.01 -0.41 -12.82
C LEU A 48 -8.90 0.46 -11.57
N GLY A 49 -8.08 1.49 -11.67
CA GLY A 49 -7.79 2.42 -10.59
C GLY A 49 -6.37 2.23 -10.08
N LEU A 50 -5.99 3.01 -9.09
CA LEU A 50 -4.69 2.84 -8.42
C LEU A 50 -4.77 1.62 -7.53
N ARG A 51 -4.01 0.57 -7.84
CA ARG A 51 -4.16 -0.74 -7.21
C ARG A 51 -3.08 -1.09 -6.21
N ASN A 52 -1.84 -0.67 -6.45
CA ASN A 52 -0.79 -1.01 -5.50
C ASN A 52 0.29 0.06 -5.42
N VAL A 53 1.03 0.02 -4.32
CA VAL A 53 2.25 0.78 -4.10
C VAL A 53 3.35 -0.23 -3.85
N SER A 54 4.50 -0.06 -4.51
CA SER A 54 5.60 -1.01 -4.43
C SER A 54 6.76 -0.46 -3.62
N PHE A 55 7.36 -1.30 -2.79
CA PHE A 55 8.54 -0.97 -2.01
C PHE A 55 9.60 -2.04 -2.19
N GLU A 56 10.85 -1.62 -2.35
CA GLU A 56 12.00 -2.51 -2.22
C GLU A 56 12.30 -2.66 -0.73
N VAL A 57 12.48 -3.90 -0.28
CA VAL A 57 12.74 -4.22 1.13
C VAL A 57 13.95 -5.12 1.24
N ASP A 58 14.63 -5.08 2.39
CA ASP A 58 15.81 -5.90 2.65
C ASP A 58 15.45 -7.32 3.05
N ASP A 59 14.38 -7.49 3.81
CA ASP A 59 13.91 -8.78 4.29
C ASP A 59 12.41 -8.88 4.03
N ARG A 60 12.06 -9.47 2.88
CA ARG A 60 10.67 -9.64 2.48
C ARG A 60 9.89 -10.48 3.47
N GLN A 61 10.50 -11.55 4.00
CA GLN A 61 9.79 -12.47 4.89
C GLN A 61 9.35 -11.78 6.17
N ALA A 62 10.24 -11.02 6.81
CA ALA A 62 9.88 -10.26 8.00
C ALA A 62 8.82 -9.20 7.70
N THR A 63 8.90 -8.56 6.54
CA THR A 63 7.94 -7.55 6.12
C THR A 63 6.57 -8.15 5.82
N VAL A 64 6.50 -9.40 5.39
CA VAL A 64 5.23 -10.13 5.20
C VAL A 64 4.68 -10.62 6.54
N ASP A 65 5.54 -11.14 7.40
CA ASP A 65 5.11 -11.75 8.67
C ASP A 65 4.48 -10.74 9.61
N ARG A 66 5.01 -9.54 9.65
CA ARG A 66 4.51 -8.51 10.54
C ARG A 66 3.06 -8.09 10.24
N PRO A 67 2.69 -7.77 8.99
CA PRO A 67 1.29 -7.51 8.66
C PRO A 67 0.39 -8.73 8.83
N ALA A 68 0.91 -9.94 8.57
CA ALA A 68 0.13 -11.17 8.74
C ALA A 68 -0.31 -11.35 10.18
N ALA A 69 0.53 -10.97 11.14
CA ALA A 69 0.19 -11.02 12.56
C ALA A 69 -1.00 -10.10 12.90
N ASP A 70 -1.20 -9.04 12.10
CA ASP A 70 -2.32 -8.12 12.24
C ASP A 70 -3.52 -8.47 11.35
N GLY A 71 -3.48 -9.63 10.69
CA GLY A 71 -4.56 -10.10 9.83
C GLY A 71 -4.45 -9.70 8.36
N TYR A 72 -3.34 -9.12 7.93
CA TYR A 72 -3.13 -8.71 6.54
C TYR A 72 -2.29 -9.76 5.80
N GLY A 73 -2.95 -10.53 4.94
CA GLY A 73 -2.32 -11.65 4.26
C GLY A 73 -1.90 -11.36 2.83
N LEU A 74 -1.32 -12.38 2.21
CA LEU A 74 -0.91 -12.32 0.81
C LEU A 74 -2.13 -12.32 -0.12
N VAL A 75 -2.02 -11.57 -1.23
CA VAL A 75 -3.04 -11.63 -2.29
C VAL A 75 -2.93 -12.96 -3.04
N GLY A 76 -1.71 -13.36 -3.35
CA GLY A 76 -1.42 -14.64 -3.98
C GLY A 76 -0.22 -15.26 -3.28
N GLY A 77 0.65 -15.89 -4.05
CA GLY A 77 1.86 -16.49 -3.53
C GLY A 77 3.06 -15.57 -3.58
N ILE A 78 4.18 -16.08 -3.13
CA ILE A 78 5.49 -15.45 -3.25
C ILE A 78 6.10 -15.97 -4.55
N GLY A 79 6.62 -15.08 -5.38
CA GLY A 79 7.21 -15.45 -6.65
C GLY A 79 8.55 -14.77 -6.87
N GLU A 80 9.28 -15.26 -7.87
CA GLU A 80 10.53 -14.66 -8.33
C GLU A 80 10.33 -14.06 -9.71
N TYR A 81 10.96 -12.93 -9.95
CA TYR A 81 10.91 -12.25 -11.25
C TYR A 81 12.31 -12.09 -11.80
N GLU A 82 12.51 -12.63 -13.00
CA GLU A 82 13.80 -12.58 -13.73
C GLU A 82 15.00 -13.05 -12.90
N HIS A 83 14.79 -13.95 -11.94
CA HIS A 83 15.83 -14.42 -11.01
C HIS A 83 16.54 -13.30 -10.25
N ALA A 84 15.99 -12.09 -10.28
CA ALA A 84 16.60 -10.91 -9.64
C ALA A 84 15.79 -10.45 -8.41
N TRP A 85 14.50 -10.75 -8.37
CA TRP A 85 13.61 -10.24 -7.35
C TRP A 85 12.74 -11.34 -6.77
N ARG A 86 12.55 -11.30 -5.47
CA ARG A 86 11.54 -12.07 -4.78
C ARG A 86 10.42 -11.11 -4.42
N MET A 87 9.18 -11.42 -4.84
CA MET A 87 8.08 -10.48 -4.74
C MET A 87 6.86 -11.08 -4.07
N ALA A 88 6.11 -10.24 -3.39
CA ALA A 88 4.83 -10.61 -2.80
C ALA A 88 3.91 -9.39 -2.79
N TYR A 89 2.62 -9.62 -3.00
CA TYR A 89 1.59 -8.60 -2.83
C TYR A 89 0.87 -8.89 -1.52
N VAL A 90 0.84 -7.89 -0.64
CA VAL A 90 0.17 -7.97 0.66
C VAL A 90 -1.06 -7.07 0.62
N ARG A 91 -2.18 -7.58 1.12
CA ARG A 91 -3.41 -6.78 1.22
C ARG A 91 -3.40 -6.06 2.56
N GLY A 92 -3.52 -4.74 2.51
CA GLY A 92 -3.56 -3.90 3.69
C GLY A 92 -4.98 -3.45 4.04
N PRO A 93 -5.08 -2.44 4.90
CA PRO A 93 -6.39 -1.88 5.27
C PRO A 93 -7.16 -1.38 4.06
N GLU A 94 -8.49 -1.50 4.09
CA GLU A 94 -9.38 -1.06 3.02
C GLU A 94 -9.10 -1.75 1.67
N GLY A 95 -8.42 -2.89 1.69
CA GLY A 95 -8.10 -3.63 0.49
C GLY A 95 -6.93 -3.07 -0.33
N ILE A 96 -6.18 -2.13 0.21
CA ILE A 96 -4.98 -1.61 -0.44
C ILE A 96 -3.98 -2.75 -0.67
N ILE A 97 -3.38 -2.78 -1.85
CA ILE A 97 -2.35 -3.76 -2.17
C ILE A 97 -0.99 -3.10 -2.05
N VAL A 98 -0.09 -3.71 -1.29
CA VAL A 98 1.30 -3.28 -1.15
C VAL A 98 2.19 -4.35 -1.75
N SER A 99 3.01 -3.98 -2.72
CA SER A 99 3.97 -4.87 -3.36
C SER A 99 5.31 -4.76 -2.65
N LEU A 100 5.88 -5.88 -2.27
CA LEU A 100 7.17 -5.95 -1.59
C LEU A 100 8.15 -6.69 -2.50
N ALA A 101 9.29 -6.08 -2.77
CA ALA A 101 10.31 -6.66 -3.64
C ALA A 101 11.65 -6.70 -2.92
N GLU A 102 12.22 -7.89 -2.80
CA GLU A 102 13.53 -8.13 -2.23
C GLU A 102 14.49 -8.55 -3.35
N ARG A 103 15.62 -7.87 -3.45
CA ARG A 103 16.62 -8.23 -4.45
C ARG A 103 17.29 -9.54 -4.06
N ILE A 104 17.32 -10.47 -4.99
CA ILE A 104 18.03 -11.74 -4.84
C ILE A 104 19.50 -11.49 -5.19
N ARG A 105 20.39 -11.91 -4.31
CA ARG A 105 21.84 -11.73 -4.47
C ARG A 105 22.52 -13.04 -4.88
#